data_b53657fb287f9203cfe932356e4b6515
#
_entry.id   b53657fb287f9203cfe932356e4b6515
#
_cell.length_a   1.000
_cell.length_b   1.000
_cell.length_c   1.000
_cell.angle_alpha   90.00
_cell.angle_beta   90.00
_cell.angle_gamma   90.00
#
_symmetry.space_group_name_H-M   'P 1'
#
loop_
_entity.id
_entity.type
_entity.pdbx_description
1 polymer ?
#
loop_
_entity_poly.entity_id
_entity_poly.type
_entity_poly.pdbx_seq_one_letter_code
_entity_poly.pdbx_strand_id
1 'polypeptide(L)'
;MGPKSIPEASARRILAVFAADNDRPGDVEVLGTLKRKLLDEDPALDFASGVEFGIREGWFDSCGQSLKLTDEGAQQARRKVKGKSLNRSPAP
;
A
#
# COMPACT_ATOMS: atom_id res chain seq x y z
N MET A 1 2.57 12.53 16.12
CA MET A 1 1.87 12.77 15.55
C MET A 1 1.97 13.67 14.68
N GLY A 2 2.43 13.95 14.18
CA GLY A 2 2.53 14.91 13.34
C GLY A 2 2.16 14.63 11.98
N PRO A 3 2.13 15.64 11.23
CA PRO A 3 1.71 15.55 9.91
C PRO A 3 2.56 14.67 9.07
N LYS A 4 3.78 14.49 9.43
CA LYS A 4 4.60 13.74 8.59
C LYS A 4 4.15 12.32 8.55
N SER A 5 3.39 11.84 9.49
CA SER A 5 2.97 10.48 9.44
C SER A 5 1.75 10.30 8.54
N ILE A 6 1.11 11.36 8.08
CA ILE A 6 -0.04 11.23 7.22
C ILE A 6 0.29 10.61 5.87
N PRO A 7 1.35 11.03 5.18
CA PRO A 7 1.68 10.42 3.90
C PRO A 7 2.01 8.93 4.05
N GLU A 8 2.72 8.59 5.11
CA GLU A 8 3.06 7.21 5.32
C GLU A 8 1.82 6.38 5.61
N ALA A 9 0.93 6.89 6.45
CA ALA A 9 -0.29 6.18 6.77
C ALA A 9 -1.13 5.97 5.52
N SER A 10 -1.21 6.98 4.67
CA SER A 10 -1.95 6.86 3.43
C SER A 10 -1.31 5.82 2.52
N ALA A 11 0.01 5.81 2.44
CA ALA A 11 0.70 4.84 1.61
C ALA A 11 0.46 3.42 2.11
N ARG A 12 0.40 3.25 3.43
CA ARG A 12 0.15 1.93 3.96
C ARG A 12 -1.27 1.47 3.69
N ARG A 13 -2.22 2.41 3.62
CA ARG A 13 -3.58 2.06 3.25
C ARG A 13 -3.62 1.57 1.80
N ILE A 14 -2.81 2.17 0.93
CA ILE A 14 -2.72 1.75 -0.45
C ILE A 14 -2.12 0.34 -0.50
N LEU A 15 -1.07 0.10 0.29
CA LEU A 15 -0.49 -1.24 0.33
C LEU A 15 -1.51 -2.26 0.79
N ALA A 16 -2.39 -1.87 1.70
CA ALA A 16 -3.40 -2.81 2.19
C ALA A 16 -4.36 -3.23 1.07
N VAL A 17 -4.62 -2.34 0.12
CA VAL A 17 -5.48 -2.72 -1.00
C VAL A 17 -4.77 -3.75 -1.87
N PHE A 18 -3.48 -3.54 -2.14
CA PHE A 18 -2.72 -4.51 -2.91
C PHE A 18 -2.72 -5.87 -2.19
N ALA A 19 -2.57 -5.85 -0.90
CA ALA A 19 -2.55 -7.08 -0.15
C ALA A 19 -3.92 -7.76 -0.16
N ALA A 20 -4.97 -6.99 -0.05
CA ALA A 20 -6.31 -7.55 -0.06
C ALA A 20 -6.64 -8.17 -1.40
N ASP A 21 -6.05 -7.65 -2.48
CA ASP A 21 -6.28 -8.19 -3.79
C ASP A 21 -5.27 -9.29 -4.12
N ASN A 22 -4.44 -9.66 -3.17
CA ASN A 22 -3.42 -10.70 -3.34
C ASN A 22 -2.45 -10.36 -4.46
N ASP A 23 -2.14 -9.09 -4.59
CA ASP A 23 -1.21 -8.67 -5.63
C ASP A 23 0.21 -9.11 -5.28
N ARG A 24 0.99 -9.37 -6.31
CA ARG A 24 2.37 -9.75 -6.16
C ARG A 24 3.23 -8.68 -6.73
N PRO A 25 4.53 -8.70 -6.45
CA PRO A 25 5.41 -7.72 -7.04
C PRO A 25 5.26 -7.75 -8.56
N GLY A 26 5.11 -6.61 -9.14
CA GLY A 26 4.90 -6.48 -10.57
C GLY A 26 3.44 -6.29 -10.97
N ASP A 27 2.52 -6.59 -10.08
CA ASP A 27 1.12 -6.40 -10.39
C ASP A 27 0.78 -4.92 -10.29
N VAL A 28 -0.19 -4.49 -11.06
CA VAL A 28 -0.57 -3.09 -11.08
C VAL A 28 -2.01 -2.88 -10.68
N GLU A 29 -2.31 -1.73 -10.12
CA GLU A 29 -3.67 -1.35 -9.81
C GLU A 29 -3.90 0.02 -10.44
N VAL A 30 -5.05 0.22 -11.03
CA VAL A 30 -5.36 1.49 -11.67
C VAL A 30 -5.56 2.55 -10.60
N LEU A 31 -4.90 3.69 -10.75
CA LEU A 31 -4.97 4.75 -9.76
C LEU A 31 -6.39 5.18 -9.45
N GLY A 32 -7.20 5.34 -10.46
CA GLY A 32 -8.59 5.76 -10.24
C GLY A 32 -9.36 4.77 -9.40
N THR A 33 -9.11 3.48 -9.60
CA THR A 33 -9.80 2.45 -8.85
C THR A 33 -9.31 2.46 -7.41
N LEU A 34 -8.00 2.61 -7.21
CA LEU A 34 -7.46 2.65 -5.87
C LEU A 34 -8.04 3.85 -5.11
N LYS A 35 -8.06 5.00 -5.77
CA LYS A 35 -8.54 6.19 -5.14
C LYS A 35 -9.99 6.03 -4.74
N ARG A 36 -10.80 5.50 -5.63
CA ARG A 36 -12.19 5.33 -5.34
C ARG A 36 -12.41 4.37 -4.15
N LYS A 37 -11.72 3.26 -4.12
CA LYS A 37 -11.86 2.32 -3.05
C LYS A 37 -11.48 2.93 -1.73
N LEU A 38 -10.36 3.62 -1.70
CA LEU A 38 -9.86 4.16 -0.45
C LEU A 38 -10.69 5.34 0.04
N LEU A 39 -11.11 6.21 -0.85
CA LEU A 39 -11.89 7.36 -0.43
C LEU A 39 -13.30 6.97 -0.04
N ASP A 40 -13.77 5.83 -0.51
CA ASP A 40 -15.05 5.34 -0.09
C ASP A 40 -14.98 4.97 1.39
N GLU A 41 -13.88 4.42 1.83
CA GLU A 41 -13.72 4.02 3.21
C GLU A 41 -13.30 5.18 4.08
N ASP A 42 -12.52 6.08 3.55
CA ASP A 42 -12.00 7.19 4.33
C ASP A 42 -11.92 8.44 3.45
N PRO A 43 -12.99 9.21 3.35
CA PRO A 43 -12.98 10.37 2.48
C PRO A 43 -11.93 11.41 2.82
N ALA A 44 -11.41 11.37 4.03
CA ALA A 44 -10.38 12.33 4.42
C ALA A 44 -8.97 11.87 4.07
N LEU A 45 -8.84 10.69 3.49
CA LEU A 45 -7.52 10.17 3.18
C LEU A 45 -6.83 11.02 2.13
N ASP A 46 -5.57 11.32 2.35
CA ASP A 46 -4.79 12.08 1.40
C ASP A 46 -4.12 11.11 0.44
N PHE A 47 -4.85 10.72 -0.58
CA PHE A 47 -4.40 9.70 -1.52
C PHE A 47 -3.14 10.14 -2.24
N ALA A 48 -3.10 11.38 -2.70
CA ALA A 48 -1.96 11.86 -3.46
C ALA A 48 -0.66 11.80 -2.66
N SER A 49 -0.73 12.20 -1.39
CA SER A 49 0.45 12.16 -0.56
C SER A 49 0.89 10.73 -0.32
N GLY A 50 -0.05 9.83 -0.19
CA GLY A 50 0.28 8.42 -0.01
C GLY A 50 0.97 7.85 -1.23
N VAL A 51 0.50 8.19 -2.42
CA VAL A 51 1.11 7.72 -3.64
C VAL A 51 2.53 8.24 -3.74
N GLU A 52 2.72 9.52 -3.46
CA GLU A 52 4.05 10.09 -3.53
C GLU A 52 4.99 9.48 -2.52
N PHE A 53 4.52 9.29 -1.31
CA PHE A 53 5.34 8.70 -0.28
C PHE A 53 5.75 7.29 -0.70
N GLY A 54 4.80 6.51 -1.16
CA GLY A 54 5.11 5.14 -1.56
C GLY A 54 6.10 5.06 -2.72
N ILE A 55 5.98 5.97 -3.68
CA ILE A 55 6.90 5.97 -4.79
C ILE A 55 8.29 6.36 -4.30
N ARG A 56 8.36 7.35 -3.42
CA ARG A 56 9.63 7.81 -2.91
C ARG A 56 10.32 6.72 -2.09
N GLU A 57 9.55 5.95 -1.34
CA GLU A 57 10.13 4.89 -0.54
C GLU A 57 10.41 3.63 -1.35
N GLY A 58 10.04 3.63 -2.61
CA GLY A 58 10.28 2.46 -3.44
C GLY A 58 9.23 1.37 -3.31
N TRP A 59 8.09 1.68 -2.69
CA TRP A 59 7.04 0.68 -2.53
C TRP A 59 6.21 0.51 -3.80
N PHE A 60 6.10 1.55 -4.59
CA PHE A 60 5.34 1.53 -5.83
C PHE A 60 6.11 2.17 -6.94
N ASP A 61 5.80 1.78 -8.17
CA ASP A 61 6.34 2.46 -9.34
C ASP A 61 5.16 3.06 -10.06
N SER A 62 5.36 4.23 -10.61
CA SER A 62 4.32 4.88 -11.37
C SER A 62 4.33 4.32 -12.78
N CYS A 63 3.19 3.83 -13.23
CA CYS A 63 3.06 3.28 -14.54
C CYS A 63 1.88 3.92 -15.23
N GLY A 64 2.05 5.11 -15.78
CA GLY A 64 0.96 5.81 -16.43
C GLY A 64 -0.13 6.09 -15.43
N GLN A 65 -1.30 5.54 -15.64
CA GLN A 65 -2.41 5.77 -14.75
C GLN A 65 -2.56 4.64 -13.73
N SER A 66 -1.49 3.90 -13.52
CA SER A 66 -1.52 2.79 -12.59
C SER A 66 -0.33 2.83 -11.67
N LEU A 67 -0.44 2.12 -10.56
CA LEU A 67 0.67 1.95 -9.67
C LEU A 67 1.09 0.49 -9.71
N LYS A 68 2.37 0.25 -9.78
CA LYS A 68 2.89 -1.12 -9.80
C LYS A 68 3.49 -1.41 -8.43
N LEU A 69 3.18 -2.56 -7.89
CA LEU A 69 3.72 -2.97 -6.61
C LEU A 69 5.16 -3.46 -6.82
N THR A 70 6.08 -2.96 -6.01
CA THR A 70 7.47 -3.38 -6.13
C THR A 70 7.75 -4.47 -5.10
N ASP A 71 8.93 -5.05 -5.17
CA ASP A 71 9.35 -6.05 -4.20
C ASP A 71 9.35 -5.43 -2.81
N GLU A 72 9.85 -4.23 -2.69
CA GLU A 72 9.90 -3.56 -1.40
C GLU A 72 8.48 -3.29 -0.90
N GLY A 73 7.58 -2.87 -1.78
CA GLY A 73 6.20 -2.63 -1.39
C GLY A 73 5.53 -3.91 -0.92
N ALA A 74 5.80 -5.01 -1.59
CA ALA A 74 5.24 -6.29 -1.20
C ALA A 74 5.74 -6.70 0.17
N GLN A 75 7.00 -6.42 0.46
CA GLN A 75 7.55 -6.74 1.76
C GLN A 75 6.92 -5.88 2.84
N GLN A 76 6.68 -4.61 2.56
CA GLN A 76 6.04 -3.73 3.52
C GLN A 76 4.61 -4.18 3.80
N ALA A 77 3.90 -4.61 2.78
CA ALA A 77 2.55 -5.08 2.95
C ALA A 77 2.52 -6.34 3.79
N ARG A 78 3.48 -7.21 3.55
CA ARG A 78 3.56 -8.43 4.27
C ARG A 78 3.95 -8.19 5.70
N ARG A 79 4.84 -7.24 5.94
CA ARG A 79 5.27 -6.93 7.24
C ARG A 79 4.14 -6.49 8.10
N LYS A 80 3.21 -5.76 7.53
CA LYS A 80 2.14 -5.31 8.30
C LYS A 80 1.31 -6.47 8.78
N VAL A 81 1.16 -7.48 7.99
CA VAL A 81 0.37 -8.59 8.38
C VAL A 81 1.19 -9.54 9.14
N LYS A 82 2.49 -9.52 8.93
CA LYS A 82 3.35 -10.34 9.59
C LYS A 82 3.14 -10.47 11.03
N GLY A 83 2.79 -9.47 11.66
CA GLY A 83 2.59 -9.53 13.06
C GLY A 83 1.77 -10.71 13.43
N LYS A 84 0.79 -11.02 12.72
CA LYS A 84 0.02 -12.07 13.04
C LYS A 84 0.51 -13.27 12.46
N SER A 85 1.00 -13.28 11.36
CA SER A 85 1.38 -14.48 10.81
C SER A 85 2.49 -15.08 11.56
N LEU A 86 3.27 -14.30 12.14
CA LEU A 86 4.33 -14.78 12.83
C LEU A 86 3.91 -15.77 13.76
N ASN A 87 2.86 -15.60 14.31
CA ASN A 87 2.44 -16.45 15.22
C ASN A 87 2.29 -17.75 14.74
N ARG A 88 1.81 -18.02 13.70
CA ARG A 88 1.57 -19.24 13.38
C ARG A 88 2.59 -19.80 12.73
N SER A 89 3.36 -19.12 12.34
CA SER A 89 4.31 -19.59 11.60
C SER A 89 4.90 -20.75 12.10
N PRO A 90 5.10 -20.81 13.03
CA PRO A 90 5.82 -21.82 13.51
C PRO A 90 5.30 -23.07 13.14
N ALA A 91 4.67 -23.19 12.71
CA ALA A 91 4.20 -24.24 12.54
C ALA A 91 4.84 -24.99 12.03
N PRO A 92 5.10 -25.50 11.88
CA PRO A 92 5.62 -26.34 11.48
C PRO A 92 6.07 -26.83 11.89
#